data_4973a16d87494c3849a5fe107f3cb744
#
_entry.id   4973a16d87494c3849a5fe107f3cb744
#
_cell.length_a   1.000
_cell.length_b   1.000
_cell.length_c   1.000
_cell.angle_alpha   90.00
_cell.angle_beta   90.00
_cell.angle_gamma   90.00
#
_symmetry.space_group_name_H-M   'P 1'
#
loop_
_entity.id
_entity.type
_entity.pdbx_description
1 polymer ?
#
loop_
_entity_poly.entity_id
_entity_poly.type
_entity_poly.pdbx_seq_one_letter_code
_entity_poly.pdbx_strand_id
1 'polypeptide(L)'
;MYCGFPLYWAAVFLIKLPLSELRAWIDQIEDPLAKDIQDTLHTKLSALTDIGLGYLSLDRGLSTLSGGEIQRCKIAKCLNSSLSDLLYILDEPSAGLHNHDIERMRRALEKLRDGGNTVVLVEHHRKMIEMADHIVEMGPEPGMAGGRVLFEGSYKELLKSDTPTGEEMRLTTSLKAKAREAKGIWRMEHIHLHNLKDITIEFPIGNLVVIAGVAGSGKSSLMESFYRSMGEDVVFVSQRAAGASLRSTPATYLGVADEIRKIFAKRCGQKASLFSFNGAGKCPACKGKGVIVSDMAFMDDIETTCDVCKGLRYSKEVLQYEVDGKNIAEVMDLTVAQAGEFFRGTKIIEALEPLEKVGLSYLHLNQALSTLSGG
;
A
#
# COMPACT_ATOMS: atom_id res chain seq x y z
N MET A 1 2.11 46.68 18.86
CA MET A 1 1.01 47.09 17.95
C MET A 1 0.30 45.83 17.50
N TYR A 2 -0.78 45.44 18.16
CA TYR A 2 -1.63 44.34 17.71
C TYR A 2 -2.42 44.79 16.52
N CYS A 3 -2.03 44.33 15.34
CA CYS A 3 -2.78 44.58 14.11
C CYS A 3 -4.14 43.91 14.23
N GLY A 4 -5.23 44.67 14.09
CA GLY A 4 -6.62 44.28 14.36
C GLY A 4 -7.23 43.25 13.40
N PHE A 5 -6.52 42.14 13.17
CA PHE A 5 -7.12 40.98 12.53
C PHE A 5 -7.97 40.24 13.57
N PRO A 6 -9.24 39.90 13.28
CA PRO A 6 -10.03 39.06 14.17
C PRO A 6 -9.27 37.76 14.45
N LEU A 7 -9.18 37.35 15.72
CA LEU A 7 -8.50 36.10 16.15
C LEU A 7 -8.85 34.87 15.30
N TYR A 8 -10.08 34.85 14.80
CA TYR A 8 -10.56 33.81 13.87
C TYR A 8 -9.75 33.75 12.57
N TRP A 9 -9.45 34.87 11.92
CA TRP A 9 -8.70 34.92 10.67
C TRP A 9 -7.25 34.56 10.87
N ALA A 10 -6.65 34.93 12.01
CA ALA A 10 -5.28 34.55 12.35
C ALA A 10 -5.18 33.02 12.55
N ALA A 11 -6.12 32.40 13.25
CA ALA A 11 -6.17 30.95 13.43
C ALA A 11 -6.35 30.21 12.09
N VAL A 12 -7.26 30.66 11.23
CA VAL A 12 -7.48 30.08 9.88
C VAL A 12 -6.24 30.21 9.00
N PHE A 13 -5.49 31.29 9.13
CA PHE A 13 -4.24 31.44 8.40
C PHE A 13 -3.16 30.45 8.87
N LEU A 14 -2.99 30.33 10.19
CA LEU A 14 -1.96 29.49 10.79
C LEU A 14 -2.15 28.01 10.47
N ILE A 15 -3.36 27.49 10.49
CA ILE A 15 -3.62 26.06 10.17
C ILE A 15 -3.36 25.72 8.70
N LYS A 16 -3.27 26.73 7.81
CA LYS A 16 -2.95 26.54 6.38
C LYS A 16 -1.46 26.59 6.08
N LEU A 17 -0.64 27.05 7.02
CA LEU A 17 0.81 27.05 6.84
C LEU A 17 1.35 25.61 6.78
N PRO A 18 2.41 25.36 6.01
CA PRO A 18 3.20 24.14 6.14
C PRO A 18 3.66 23.95 7.60
N LEU A 19 3.66 22.72 8.09
CA LEU A 19 4.04 22.43 9.49
C LEU A 19 5.45 22.95 9.83
N SER A 20 6.36 22.95 8.87
CA SER A 20 7.71 23.53 9.04
C SER A 20 7.68 25.05 9.26
N GLU A 21 6.82 25.76 8.54
CA GLU A 21 6.65 27.21 8.68
C GLU A 21 5.87 27.54 9.96
N LEU A 22 4.82 26.77 10.26
CA LEU A 22 4.05 26.90 11.50
C LEU A 22 4.96 26.73 12.73
N ARG A 23 5.84 25.72 12.73
CA ARG A 23 6.81 25.50 13.79
C ARG A 23 7.74 26.71 13.94
N ALA A 24 8.34 27.18 12.85
CA ALA A 24 9.22 28.35 12.88
C ALA A 24 8.49 29.64 13.36
N TRP A 25 7.20 29.76 13.09
CA TRP A 25 6.40 30.86 13.60
C TRP A 25 6.14 30.74 15.12
N ILE A 26 5.83 29.54 15.61
CA ILE A 26 5.63 29.27 17.05
C ILE A 26 6.90 29.55 17.83
N ASP A 27 8.07 29.19 17.28
CA ASP A 27 9.38 29.39 17.93
C ASP A 27 9.72 30.89 18.12
N GLN A 28 9.05 31.80 17.40
CA GLN A 28 9.23 33.25 17.52
C GLN A 28 8.34 33.90 18.59
N ILE A 29 7.48 33.15 19.26
CA ILE A 29 6.59 33.67 20.30
C ILE A 29 7.43 33.88 21.59
N GLU A 30 7.54 35.12 22.04
CA GLU A 30 8.33 35.51 23.24
C GLU A 30 7.44 35.78 24.47
N ASP A 31 6.25 35.15 24.55
CA ASP A 31 5.35 35.33 25.69
C ASP A 31 5.62 34.25 26.77
N PRO A 32 6.07 34.65 27.98
CA PRO A 32 6.31 33.69 29.07
C PRO A 32 5.08 32.87 29.49
N LEU A 33 3.87 33.42 29.31
CA LEU A 33 2.60 32.72 29.63
C LEU A 33 2.28 31.62 28.59
N ALA A 34 2.81 31.74 27.38
CA ALA A 34 2.60 30.79 26.31
C ALA A 34 3.63 29.65 26.29
N LYS A 35 4.68 29.71 27.11
CA LYS A 35 5.84 28.83 27.03
C LYS A 35 5.51 27.34 27.08
N ASP A 36 4.69 26.89 28.01
CA ASP A 36 4.34 25.47 28.16
C ASP A 36 3.55 24.95 26.94
N ILE A 37 2.67 25.80 26.38
CA ILE A 37 1.92 25.48 25.15
C ILE A 37 2.87 25.48 23.96
N GLN A 38 3.77 26.45 23.88
CA GLN A 38 4.77 26.55 22.83
C GLN A 38 5.66 25.29 22.80
N ASP A 39 6.21 24.87 23.95
CA ASP A 39 7.06 23.69 24.07
C ASP A 39 6.31 22.41 23.66
N THR A 40 5.05 22.30 24.06
CA THR A 40 4.18 21.18 23.66
C THR A 40 3.94 21.15 22.15
N LEU A 41 3.60 22.29 21.57
CA LEU A 41 3.37 22.41 20.11
C LEU A 41 4.64 22.18 19.33
N HIS A 42 5.74 22.76 19.77
CA HIS A 42 7.07 22.55 19.18
C HIS A 42 7.42 21.06 19.13
N THR A 43 7.25 20.33 20.25
CA THR A 43 7.53 18.90 20.32
C THR A 43 6.68 18.11 19.32
N LYS A 44 5.37 18.36 19.27
CA LYS A 44 4.45 17.67 18.35
C LYS A 44 4.74 17.96 16.88
N LEU A 45 5.00 19.23 16.55
CA LEU A 45 5.32 19.64 15.17
C LEU A 45 6.70 19.14 14.75
N SER A 46 7.68 19.11 15.66
CA SER A 46 9.00 18.54 15.40
C SER A 46 8.91 17.08 15.02
N ALA A 47 8.16 16.26 15.75
CA ALA A 47 7.99 14.84 15.41
C ALA A 47 7.41 14.64 13.99
N LEU A 48 6.48 15.49 13.56
CA LEU A 48 5.93 15.44 12.19
C LEU A 48 6.94 15.92 11.14
N THR A 49 7.68 16.97 11.42
CA THR A 49 8.68 17.51 10.48
C THR A 49 9.91 16.60 10.36
N ASP A 50 10.33 15.97 11.45
CA ASP A 50 11.50 15.08 11.49
C ASP A 50 11.31 13.83 10.63
N ILE A 51 10.07 13.33 10.50
CA ILE A 51 9.73 12.22 9.61
C ILE A 51 9.34 12.63 8.19
N GLY A 52 9.59 13.90 7.82
CA GLY A 52 9.40 14.39 6.46
C GLY A 52 7.97 14.82 6.11
N LEU A 53 7.12 15.16 7.09
CA LEU A 53 5.77 15.68 6.86
C LEU A 53 5.67 17.21 6.98
N GLY A 54 6.80 17.92 7.02
CA GLY A 54 6.86 19.37 7.21
C GLY A 54 6.12 20.20 6.15
N TYR A 55 5.84 19.65 4.97
CA TYR A 55 5.09 20.28 3.90
C TYR A 55 3.57 20.21 4.04
N LEU A 56 3.07 19.36 4.93
CA LEU A 56 1.63 19.26 5.20
C LEU A 56 1.14 20.48 5.99
N SER A 57 -0.13 20.79 5.88
CA SER A 57 -0.82 21.78 6.71
C SER A 57 -1.83 21.11 7.64
N LEU A 58 -2.17 21.76 8.76
CA LEU A 58 -3.10 21.19 9.74
C LEU A 58 -4.55 21.10 9.25
N ASP A 59 -4.93 21.89 8.26
CA ASP A 59 -6.26 21.87 7.65
C ASP A 59 -6.45 20.78 6.61
N ARG A 60 -5.37 20.05 6.26
CA ARG A 60 -5.45 18.99 5.27
C ARG A 60 -6.17 17.76 5.80
N GLY A 61 -7.29 17.40 5.16
CA GLY A 61 -8.08 16.23 5.55
C GLY A 61 -7.31 14.91 5.44
N LEU A 62 -7.40 14.04 6.45
CA LEU A 62 -6.72 12.75 6.47
C LEU A 62 -7.07 11.87 5.26
N SER A 63 -8.30 11.97 4.72
CA SER A 63 -8.72 11.24 3.52
C SER A 63 -7.98 11.63 2.23
N THR A 64 -7.27 12.77 2.25
CA THR A 64 -6.46 13.25 1.11
C THR A 64 -4.99 12.85 1.20
N LEU A 65 -4.59 12.25 2.33
CA LEU A 65 -3.23 11.77 2.55
C LEU A 65 -3.01 10.44 1.85
N SER A 66 -1.80 10.24 1.36
CA SER A 66 -1.34 8.93 0.88
C SER A 66 -1.19 7.95 2.04
N GLY A 67 -1.21 6.64 1.76
CA GLY A 67 -0.99 5.60 2.78
C GLY A 67 0.31 5.80 3.56
N GLY A 68 1.40 6.14 2.89
CA GLY A 68 2.68 6.45 3.54
C GLY A 68 2.65 7.72 4.39
N GLU A 69 1.89 8.76 4.02
CA GLU A 69 1.69 9.96 4.85
C GLU A 69 0.91 9.64 6.13
N ILE A 70 -0.16 8.83 6.02
CA ILE A 70 -0.95 8.39 7.17
C ILE A 70 -0.09 7.56 8.13
N GLN A 71 0.69 6.62 7.59
CA GLN A 71 1.58 5.77 8.40
C GLN A 71 2.62 6.61 9.14
N ARG A 72 3.25 7.59 8.48
CA ARG A 72 4.18 8.53 9.13
C ARG A 72 3.50 9.36 10.22
N CYS A 73 2.26 9.82 10.01
CA CYS A 73 1.51 10.50 11.08
C CYS A 73 1.33 9.60 12.32
N LYS A 74 1.06 8.29 12.12
CA LYS A 74 0.98 7.32 13.23
C LYS A 74 2.33 7.19 13.96
N ILE A 75 3.44 7.08 13.22
CA ILE A 75 4.79 7.01 13.81
C ILE A 75 5.13 8.29 14.58
N ALA A 76 4.81 9.48 14.03
CA ALA A 76 5.01 10.75 14.75
C ALA A 76 4.25 10.80 16.09
N LYS A 77 3.06 10.22 16.14
CA LYS A 77 2.31 10.08 17.40
C LYS A 77 3.06 9.22 18.41
N CYS A 78 3.68 8.12 17.97
CA CYS A 78 4.49 7.25 18.83
C CYS A 78 5.73 7.96 19.35
N LEU A 79 6.43 8.76 18.52
CA LEU A 79 7.61 9.54 18.90
C LEU A 79 7.33 10.58 20.00
N ASN A 80 6.08 11.03 20.11
CA ASN A 80 5.65 11.97 21.15
C ASN A 80 5.17 11.29 22.43
N SER A 81 5.20 9.95 22.49
CA SER A 81 4.86 9.21 23.71
C SER A 81 6.01 9.25 24.70
N SER A 82 5.69 9.52 25.97
CA SER A 82 6.65 9.41 27.08
C SER A 82 6.73 8.00 27.67
N LEU A 83 6.01 7.03 27.06
CA LEU A 83 5.99 5.65 27.52
C LEU A 83 7.25 4.92 27.03
N SER A 84 7.83 4.11 27.90
CA SER A 84 8.92 3.18 27.63
C SER A 84 8.46 1.73 27.82
N ASP A 85 9.32 0.77 27.51
CA ASP A 85 9.06 -0.66 27.60
C ASP A 85 7.89 -1.14 26.70
N LEU A 86 7.65 -0.44 25.59
CA LEU A 86 6.64 -0.82 24.61
C LEU A 86 7.27 -1.61 23.48
N LEU A 87 6.43 -2.50 22.88
CA LEU A 87 6.71 -3.18 21.62
C LEU A 87 5.99 -2.44 20.49
N TYR A 88 6.74 -1.87 19.57
CA TYR A 88 6.25 -1.28 18.32
C TYR A 88 6.43 -2.28 17.17
N ILE A 89 5.36 -2.60 16.47
CA ILE A 89 5.38 -3.43 15.25
C ILE A 89 4.96 -2.54 14.09
N LEU A 90 5.85 -2.39 13.11
CA LEU A 90 5.65 -1.51 11.96
C LEU A 90 5.81 -2.31 10.67
N ASP A 91 4.79 -2.26 9.83
CA ASP A 91 4.75 -2.93 8.53
C ASP A 91 5.12 -1.94 7.43
N GLU A 92 6.20 -2.23 6.69
CA GLU A 92 6.74 -1.44 5.57
C GLU A 92 6.78 0.09 5.82
N PRO A 93 7.37 0.60 6.93
CA PRO A 93 7.36 2.03 7.22
C PRO A 93 8.13 2.87 6.19
N SER A 94 8.95 2.26 5.35
CA SER A 94 9.68 2.91 4.26
C SER A 94 8.90 3.00 2.94
N ALA A 95 7.70 2.39 2.86
CA ALA A 95 6.94 2.32 1.62
C ALA A 95 6.67 3.70 1.00
N GLY A 96 7.02 3.85 -0.29
CA GLY A 96 6.83 5.09 -1.04
C GLY A 96 7.75 6.26 -0.63
N LEU A 97 8.74 6.04 0.24
CA LEU A 97 9.69 7.06 0.65
C LEU A 97 10.79 7.27 -0.39
N HIS A 98 11.19 8.52 -0.56
CA HIS A 98 12.43 8.85 -1.25
C HIS A 98 13.65 8.53 -0.34
N ASN A 99 14.78 8.17 -0.93
CA ASN A 99 16.01 7.85 -0.18
C ASN A 99 16.43 8.89 0.88
N HIS A 100 16.13 10.16 0.64
CA HIS A 100 16.37 11.23 1.62
C HIS A 100 15.44 11.11 2.85
N ASP A 101 14.18 10.71 2.64
CA ASP A 101 13.20 10.60 3.72
C ASP A 101 13.38 9.28 4.50
N ILE A 102 13.98 8.25 3.88
CA ILE A 102 14.39 7.02 4.57
C ILE A 102 15.36 7.30 5.71
N GLU A 103 16.32 8.20 5.50
CA GLU A 103 17.27 8.56 6.55
C GLU A 103 16.60 9.27 7.75
N ARG A 104 15.56 10.05 7.49
CA ARG A 104 14.74 10.65 8.54
C ARG A 104 13.94 9.59 9.30
N MET A 105 13.33 8.65 8.56
CA MET A 105 12.60 7.53 9.16
C MET A 105 13.52 6.67 10.03
N ARG A 106 14.72 6.35 9.55
CA ARG A 106 15.73 5.61 10.31
C ARG A 106 16.03 6.26 11.66
N ARG A 107 16.34 7.57 11.68
CA ARG A 107 16.59 8.32 12.93
C ARG A 107 15.39 8.32 13.87
N ALA A 108 14.17 8.40 13.32
CA ALA A 108 12.95 8.36 14.12
C ALA A 108 12.78 7.00 14.82
N LEU A 109 13.06 5.91 14.11
CA LEU A 109 12.97 4.54 14.65
C LEU A 109 14.09 4.27 15.67
N GLU A 110 15.31 4.74 15.40
CA GLU A 110 16.41 4.68 16.38
C GLU A 110 16.04 5.42 17.67
N LYS A 111 15.44 6.60 17.55
CA LYS A 111 14.96 7.38 18.72
C LYS A 111 13.90 6.62 19.52
N LEU A 112 12.98 5.90 18.85
CA LEU A 112 12.00 5.04 19.55
C LEU A 112 12.69 3.92 20.31
N ARG A 113 13.63 3.20 19.67
CA ARG A 113 14.40 2.12 20.30
C ARG A 113 15.21 2.65 21.48
N ASP A 114 15.97 3.73 21.29
CA ASP A 114 16.85 4.31 22.29
C ASP A 114 16.08 4.90 23.49
N GLY A 115 14.77 5.17 23.30
CA GLY A 115 13.82 5.49 24.36
C GLY A 115 13.41 4.31 25.26
N GLY A 116 14.10 3.16 25.16
CA GLY A 116 13.82 1.97 25.98
C GLY A 116 12.71 1.08 25.43
N ASN A 117 12.43 1.15 24.13
CA ASN A 117 11.41 0.35 23.50
C ASN A 117 12.00 -0.75 22.60
N THR A 118 11.19 -1.77 22.32
CA THR A 118 11.47 -2.76 21.27
C THR A 118 10.76 -2.36 19.99
N VAL A 119 11.49 -2.36 18.86
CA VAL A 119 10.93 -2.01 17.54
C VAL A 119 11.12 -3.19 16.59
N VAL A 120 10.02 -3.74 16.09
CA VAL A 120 9.99 -4.80 15.09
C VAL A 120 9.50 -4.21 13.78
N LEU A 121 10.28 -4.42 12.71
CA LEU A 121 9.98 -3.91 11.38
C LEU A 121 9.76 -5.08 10.43
N VAL A 122 8.70 -5.04 9.64
CA VAL A 122 8.59 -5.83 8.42
C VAL A 122 9.09 -4.95 7.29
N GLU A 123 10.20 -5.30 6.65
CA GLU A 123 10.89 -4.43 5.69
C GLU A 123 11.64 -5.20 4.60
N HIS A 124 11.74 -4.56 3.45
CA HIS A 124 12.53 -5.04 2.31
C HIS A 124 13.53 -3.97 1.80
N HIS A 125 13.47 -2.74 2.33
CA HIS A 125 14.36 -1.67 1.90
C HIS A 125 15.76 -1.84 2.51
N ARG A 126 16.79 -1.89 1.66
CA ARG A 126 18.19 -2.15 2.03
C ARG A 126 18.66 -1.35 3.24
N LYS A 127 18.49 -0.02 3.25
CA LYS A 127 18.94 0.85 4.35
C LYS A 127 18.21 0.60 5.68
N MET A 128 16.99 0.07 5.63
CA MET A 128 16.23 -0.29 6.82
C MET A 128 16.73 -1.62 7.40
N ILE A 129 17.05 -2.58 6.53
CA ILE A 129 17.66 -3.86 6.93
C ILE A 129 19.06 -3.62 7.52
N GLU A 130 19.87 -2.74 6.93
CA GLU A 130 21.22 -2.40 7.38
C GLU A 130 21.27 -1.83 8.81
N MET A 131 20.21 -1.15 9.27
CA MET A 131 20.15 -0.56 10.61
C MET A 131 19.72 -1.51 11.71
N ALA A 132 19.21 -2.70 11.36
CA ALA A 132 18.67 -3.64 12.33
C ALA A 132 19.76 -4.24 13.20
N ASP A 133 19.48 -4.35 14.50
CA ASP A 133 20.35 -5.04 15.45
C ASP A 133 20.26 -6.56 15.27
N HIS A 134 19.06 -7.04 14.88
CA HIS A 134 18.74 -8.46 14.64
C HIS A 134 17.82 -8.60 13.44
N ILE A 135 18.06 -9.58 12.58
CA ILE A 135 17.34 -9.83 11.35
C ILE A 135 16.79 -11.24 11.35
N VAL A 136 15.52 -11.40 10.99
CA VAL A 136 14.86 -12.66 10.75
C VAL A 136 14.37 -12.66 9.30
N GLU A 137 14.89 -13.56 8.46
CA GLU A 137 14.45 -13.70 7.07
C GLU A 137 13.46 -14.86 6.93
N MET A 138 12.31 -14.55 6.34
CA MET A 138 11.25 -15.51 6.06
C MET A 138 11.28 -15.92 4.58
N GLY A 139 10.98 -17.18 4.30
CA GLY A 139 10.94 -17.69 2.93
C GLY A 139 10.67 -19.20 2.88
N PRO A 140 11.19 -19.92 1.82
CA PRO A 140 11.98 -19.40 0.68
C PRO A 140 11.15 -18.70 -0.39
N GLU A 141 9.88 -19.04 -0.54
CA GLU A 141 8.98 -18.58 -1.58
C GLU A 141 7.67 -18.05 -0.97
N PRO A 142 6.87 -17.29 -1.71
CA PRO A 142 5.56 -16.87 -1.24
C PRO A 142 4.56 -18.03 -1.17
N GLY A 143 3.48 -17.85 -0.41
CA GLY A 143 2.40 -18.83 -0.27
C GLY A 143 2.79 -20.07 0.51
N MET A 144 2.30 -21.24 0.10
CA MET A 144 2.46 -22.50 0.85
C MET A 144 3.90 -23.03 0.91
N ALA A 145 4.76 -22.62 0.01
CA ALA A 145 6.18 -22.97 0.02
C ALA A 145 7.00 -22.09 0.97
N GLY A 146 6.42 -21.00 1.47
CA GLY A 146 7.02 -20.06 2.41
C GLY A 146 6.77 -20.39 3.88
N GLY A 147 6.79 -19.37 4.72
CA GLY A 147 6.45 -19.47 6.15
C GLY A 147 7.52 -20.11 7.02
N ARG A 148 8.77 -20.20 6.54
CA ARG A 148 9.91 -20.73 7.28
C ARG A 148 10.93 -19.64 7.56
N VAL A 149 11.61 -19.72 8.70
CA VAL A 149 12.78 -18.91 8.97
C VAL A 149 13.96 -19.50 8.18
N LEU A 150 14.53 -18.69 7.29
CA LEU A 150 15.71 -19.06 6.48
C LEU A 150 17.00 -18.61 7.14
N PHE A 151 16.95 -17.46 7.81
CA PHE A 151 18.09 -16.86 8.48
C PHE A 151 17.64 -16.13 9.74
N GLU A 152 18.49 -16.15 10.74
CA GLU A 152 18.36 -15.37 11.96
C GLU A 152 19.76 -14.94 12.43
N GLY A 153 19.97 -13.63 12.65
CA GLY A 153 21.27 -13.10 13.07
C GLY A 153 21.47 -11.62 12.76
N SER A 154 22.72 -11.18 12.80
CA SER A 154 23.11 -9.81 12.50
C SER A 154 23.22 -9.53 10.99
N TYR A 155 23.23 -8.26 10.60
CA TYR A 155 23.46 -7.85 9.21
C TYR A 155 24.79 -8.37 8.64
N LYS A 156 25.86 -8.43 9.46
CA LYS A 156 27.15 -8.97 9.02
C LYS A 156 27.11 -10.46 8.72
N GLU A 157 26.28 -11.20 9.41
CA GLU A 157 26.08 -12.63 9.19
C GLU A 157 25.17 -12.84 7.97
N LEU A 158 24.13 -12.02 7.79
CA LEU A 158 23.27 -12.02 6.61
C LEU A 158 24.10 -11.84 5.32
N LEU A 159 25.08 -10.94 5.31
CA LEU A 159 25.96 -10.76 4.15
C LEU A 159 26.81 -11.99 3.78
N LYS A 160 26.87 -12.99 4.64
CA LYS A 160 27.60 -14.25 4.40
C LYS A 160 26.66 -15.43 4.14
N SER A 161 25.36 -15.25 4.32
CA SER A 161 24.36 -16.30 4.13
C SER A 161 24.07 -16.53 2.64
N ASP A 162 23.66 -17.75 2.31
CA ASP A 162 23.20 -18.14 0.96
C ASP A 162 21.67 -18.03 0.86
N THR A 163 21.11 -16.96 1.40
CA THR A 163 19.69 -16.67 1.35
C THR A 163 19.37 -15.60 0.33
N PRO A 164 18.14 -15.51 -0.19
CA PRO A 164 17.74 -14.51 -1.18
C PRO A 164 18.06 -13.08 -0.75
N THR A 165 17.75 -12.71 0.51
CA THR A 165 18.07 -11.37 1.02
C THR A 165 19.58 -11.17 1.16
N GLY A 166 20.32 -12.18 1.62
CA GLY A 166 21.78 -12.11 1.72
C GLY A 166 22.46 -11.92 0.35
N GLU A 167 21.97 -12.60 -0.68
CA GLU A 167 22.43 -12.43 -2.05
C GLU A 167 22.12 -11.02 -2.58
N GLU A 168 20.91 -10.53 -2.41
CA GLU A 168 20.50 -9.21 -2.84
C GLU A 168 21.32 -8.10 -2.15
N MET A 169 21.58 -8.23 -0.86
CA MET A 169 22.40 -7.26 -0.11
C MET A 169 23.86 -7.21 -0.60
N ARG A 170 24.38 -8.29 -1.19
CA ARG A 170 25.73 -8.33 -1.81
C ARG A 170 25.76 -7.75 -3.22
N LEU A 171 24.60 -7.71 -3.91
CA LEU A 171 24.54 -7.22 -5.29
C LEU A 171 24.89 -5.73 -5.37
N THR A 172 25.80 -5.41 -6.29
CA THR A 172 26.06 -4.04 -6.73
C THR A 172 25.35 -3.80 -8.06
N THR A 173 24.46 -2.79 -8.10
CA THR A 173 23.76 -2.42 -9.33
C THR A 173 24.73 -1.84 -10.36
N SER A 174 24.77 -2.43 -11.55
CA SER A 174 25.49 -1.85 -12.68
C SER A 174 24.65 -0.74 -13.31
N LEU A 175 25.29 0.37 -13.63
CA LEU A 175 24.64 1.46 -14.36
C LEU A 175 24.41 1.03 -15.83
N LYS A 176 23.27 1.43 -16.38
CA LYS A 176 22.97 1.24 -17.80
C LYS A 176 23.97 2.03 -18.64
N ALA A 177 24.71 1.35 -19.50
CA ALA A 177 25.80 1.94 -20.27
C ALA A 177 25.32 2.98 -21.32
N LYS A 178 24.14 2.77 -21.92
CA LYS A 178 23.58 3.69 -22.93
C LYS A 178 22.05 3.76 -22.82
N ALA A 179 21.51 4.96 -22.89
CA ALA A 179 20.06 5.14 -23.01
C ALA A 179 19.59 4.72 -24.42
N ARG A 180 18.34 4.25 -24.53
CA ARG A 180 17.70 3.99 -25.81
C ARG A 180 17.46 5.31 -26.54
N GLU A 181 17.64 5.32 -27.86
CA GLU A 181 17.29 6.48 -28.68
C GLU A 181 15.77 6.70 -28.68
N ALA A 182 15.36 7.94 -28.51
CA ALA A 182 13.96 8.32 -28.53
C ALA A 182 13.41 8.28 -29.96
N LYS A 183 12.19 7.77 -30.13
CA LYS A 183 11.48 7.78 -31.43
C LYS A 183 10.84 9.14 -31.74
N GLY A 184 10.81 10.02 -30.75
CA GLY A 184 10.21 11.34 -30.80
C GLY A 184 10.19 11.95 -29.40
N ILE A 185 9.64 13.13 -29.28
CA ILE A 185 9.54 13.87 -28.03
C ILE A 185 8.09 14.32 -27.86
N TRP A 186 7.56 14.10 -26.67
CA TRP A 186 6.29 14.64 -26.23
C TRP A 186 6.57 15.84 -25.33
N ARG A 187 6.06 17.00 -25.72
CA ARG A 187 6.28 18.25 -25.00
C ARG A 187 4.97 18.72 -24.37
N MET A 188 5.03 19.03 -23.09
CA MET A 188 3.95 19.67 -22.35
C MET A 188 4.44 21.00 -21.81
N GLU A 189 3.65 22.04 -22.03
CA GLU A 189 4.01 23.42 -21.66
C GLU A 189 2.99 24.00 -20.68
N HIS A 190 3.43 24.94 -19.87
CA HIS A 190 2.57 25.72 -18.97
C HIS A 190 1.73 24.86 -18.02
N ILE A 191 2.33 23.84 -17.40
CA ILE A 191 1.62 22.94 -16.49
C ILE A 191 1.43 23.63 -15.14
N HIS A 192 0.16 23.89 -14.79
CA HIS A 192 -0.28 24.44 -13.52
C HIS A 192 -1.28 23.46 -12.88
N LEU A 193 -0.84 22.64 -11.94
CA LEU A 193 -1.73 21.79 -11.16
C LEU A 193 -1.18 21.65 -9.75
N HIS A 194 -2.00 21.94 -8.75
CA HIS A 194 -1.62 21.93 -7.33
C HIS A 194 -0.37 22.77 -7.07
N ASN A 195 0.76 22.14 -6.72
CA ASN A 195 2.02 22.82 -6.42
C ASN A 195 2.95 23.00 -7.64
N LEU A 196 2.52 22.63 -8.85
CA LEU A 196 3.30 22.82 -10.06
C LEU A 196 3.28 24.30 -10.48
N LYS A 197 4.46 24.85 -10.72
CA LYS A 197 4.66 26.29 -10.97
C LYS A 197 5.11 26.52 -12.41
N ASP A 198 4.15 26.51 -13.34
CA ASP A 198 4.39 26.79 -14.76
C ASP A 198 5.57 26.00 -15.34
N ILE A 199 5.49 24.70 -15.23
CA ILE A 199 6.56 23.85 -15.72
C ILE A 199 6.34 23.43 -17.18
N THR A 200 7.43 23.40 -17.94
CA THR A 200 7.50 22.80 -19.28
C THR A 200 8.38 21.56 -19.19
N ILE A 201 7.93 20.45 -19.73
CA ILE A 201 8.65 19.16 -19.66
C ILE A 201 8.53 18.41 -20.99
N GLU A 202 9.59 17.67 -21.33
CA GLU A 202 9.66 16.81 -22.49
C GLU A 202 9.81 15.35 -22.09
N PHE A 203 9.00 14.49 -22.70
CA PHE A 203 9.05 13.05 -22.51
C PHE A 203 9.52 12.35 -23.81
N PRO A 204 10.63 11.60 -23.78
CA PRO A 204 11.09 10.87 -24.93
C PRO A 204 10.17 9.66 -25.23
N ILE A 205 9.66 9.58 -26.44
CA ILE A 205 8.76 8.51 -26.90
C ILE A 205 9.54 7.21 -27.12
N GLY A 206 8.99 6.11 -26.65
CA GLY A 206 9.60 4.77 -26.78
C GLY A 206 10.67 4.46 -25.74
N ASN A 207 10.81 5.31 -24.73
CA ASN A 207 11.74 5.16 -23.60
C ASN A 207 11.01 4.85 -22.31
N LEU A 208 11.73 4.23 -21.36
CA LEU A 208 11.31 4.17 -19.96
C LEU A 208 11.74 5.48 -19.28
N VAL A 209 10.76 6.27 -18.84
CA VAL A 209 10.99 7.54 -18.16
C VAL A 209 10.61 7.41 -16.70
N VAL A 210 11.49 7.84 -15.80
CA VAL A 210 11.26 7.83 -14.35
C VAL A 210 11.16 9.25 -13.83
N ILE A 211 10.05 9.56 -13.15
CA ILE A 211 9.87 10.85 -12.45
C ILE A 211 10.25 10.63 -10.99
N ALA A 212 11.38 11.20 -10.59
CA ALA A 212 11.93 11.10 -9.25
C ALA A 212 11.76 12.41 -8.46
N GLY A 213 11.80 12.33 -7.14
CA GLY A 213 11.75 13.48 -6.22
C GLY A 213 11.18 13.11 -4.86
N VAL A 214 11.39 13.98 -3.88
CA VAL A 214 10.90 13.80 -2.50
C VAL A 214 9.37 13.76 -2.43
N ALA A 215 8.82 13.29 -1.31
CA ALA A 215 7.38 13.31 -1.07
C ALA A 215 6.83 14.76 -1.16
N GLY A 216 5.64 14.94 -1.74
CA GLY A 216 5.05 16.26 -1.92
C GLY A 216 5.65 17.13 -3.04
N SER A 217 6.66 16.67 -3.80
CA SER A 217 7.30 17.46 -4.87
C SER A 217 6.46 17.65 -6.14
N GLY A 218 5.24 17.09 -6.21
CA GLY A 218 4.34 17.26 -7.35
C GLY A 218 4.41 16.16 -8.41
N LYS A 219 5.09 15.03 -8.16
CA LYS A 219 5.19 13.90 -9.11
C LYS A 219 3.82 13.39 -9.59
N SER A 220 2.92 13.15 -8.64
CA SER A 220 1.56 12.68 -8.94
C SER A 220 0.74 13.74 -9.68
N SER A 221 0.91 15.03 -9.34
CA SER A 221 0.26 16.14 -10.04
C SER A 221 0.74 16.24 -11.50
N LEU A 222 2.04 16.01 -11.74
CA LEU A 222 2.59 15.98 -13.08
C LEU A 222 2.00 14.82 -13.90
N MET A 223 1.92 13.61 -13.31
CA MET A 223 1.33 12.45 -13.98
C MET A 223 -0.17 12.63 -14.24
N GLU A 224 -0.89 13.26 -13.32
CA GLU A 224 -2.30 13.59 -13.52
C GLU A 224 -2.50 14.60 -14.64
N SER A 225 -1.65 15.62 -14.73
CA SER A 225 -1.66 16.58 -15.84
C SER A 225 -1.39 15.91 -17.18
N PHE A 226 -0.43 14.96 -17.20
CA PHE A 226 -0.12 14.17 -18.37
C PHE A 226 -1.32 13.32 -18.82
N TYR A 227 -1.93 12.59 -17.89
CA TYR A 227 -3.12 11.77 -18.16
C TYR A 227 -4.28 12.61 -18.70
N ARG A 228 -4.54 13.78 -18.10
CA ARG A 228 -5.62 14.68 -18.55
C ARG A 228 -5.38 15.26 -19.95
N SER A 229 -4.12 15.50 -20.32
CA SER A 229 -3.77 16.08 -21.64
C SER A 229 -3.83 15.07 -22.78
N MET A 230 -3.60 13.78 -22.47
CA MET A 230 -3.49 12.73 -23.48
C MET A 230 -4.79 11.94 -23.72
N GLY A 231 -5.77 12.05 -22.82
CA GLY A 231 -7.07 11.39 -22.95
C GLY A 231 -6.97 9.85 -23.02
N GLU A 232 -7.67 9.26 -23.98
CA GLU A 232 -7.81 7.80 -24.11
C GLU A 232 -6.54 7.07 -24.59
N ASP A 233 -5.54 7.79 -25.08
CA ASP A 233 -4.28 7.20 -25.58
C ASP A 233 -3.32 6.80 -24.47
N VAL A 234 -3.68 7.04 -23.20
CA VAL A 234 -2.84 6.75 -22.03
C VAL A 234 -3.50 5.74 -21.09
N VAL A 235 -2.79 4.67 -20.78
CA VAL A 235 -3.16 3.74 -19.71
C VAL A 235 -2.54 4.23 -18.40
N PHE A 236 -3.38 4.68 -17.47
CA PHE A 236 -2.96 5.16 -16.16
C PHE A 236 -3.18 4.08 -15.09
N VAL A 237 -2.09 3.55 -14.55
CA VAL A 237 -2.11 2.58 -13.43
C VAL A 237 -1.81 3.35 -12.14
N SER A 238 -2.81 3.52 -11.29
CA SER A 238 -2.67 4.24 -10.02
C SER A 238 -2.29 3.29 -8.87
N GLN A 239 -1.69 3.84 -7.80
CA GLN A 239 -1.42 3.10 -6.56
C GLN A 239 -2.68 2.79 -5.72
N ARG A 240 -3.87 3.22 -6.17
CA ARG A 240 -5.11 2.89 -5.48
C ARG A 240 -5.34 1.39 -5.54
N ALA A 241 -5.72 0.81 -4.40
CA ALA A 241 -6.06 -0.62 -4.34
C ALA A 241 -7.03 -1.00 -5.46
N ALA A 242 -6.77 -2.10 -6.15
CA ALA A 242 -7.56 -2.59 -7.28
C ALA A 242 -9.02 -2.99 -6.92
N GLY A 243 -9.46 -2.75 -5.69
CA GLY A 243 -10.82 -2.97 -5.22
C GLY A 243 -10.96 -2.63 -3.74
N ALA A 244 -11.84 -1.70 -3.43
CA ALA A 244 -12.17 -1.31 -2.05
C ALA A 244 -13.18 -2.26 -1.39
N SER A 245 -13.58 -3.35 -2.05
CA SER A 245 -14.65 -4.25 -1.58
C SER A 245 -14.12 -5.65 -1.33
N LEU A 246 -14.54 -6.26 -0.23
CA LEU A 246 -14.33 -7.70 0.08
C LEU A 246 -14.83 -8.66 -1.04
N ARG A 247 -15.61 -8.14 -1.99
CA ARG A 247 -16.10 -8.88 -3.15
C ARG A 247 -15.20 -8.81 -4.38
N SER A 248 -14.24 -7.88 -4.38
CA SER A 248 -13.23 -7.79 -5.43
C SER A 248 -12.16 -8.85 -5.18
N THR A 249 -12.01 -9.75 -6.15
CA THR A 249 -11.06 -10.89 -6.07
C THR A 249 -10.24 -10.94 -7.37
N PRO A 250 -9.08 -11.63 -7.41
CA PRO A 250 -8.34 -11.84 -8.64
C PRO A 250 -9.21 -12.37 -9.78
N ALA A 251 -10.08 -13.36 -9.50
CA ALA A 251 -10.98 -13.90 -10.51
C ALA A 251 -11.97 -12.88 -11.07
N THR A 252 -12.51 -11.97 -10.24
CA THR A 252 -13.44 -10.93 -10.69
C THR A 252 -12.72 -9.80 -11.40
N TYR A 253 -11.53 -9.45 -10.97
CA TYR A 253 -10.71 -8.40 -11.56
C TYR A 253 -10.24 -8.76 -12.98
N LEU A 254 -9.81 -10.01 -13.17
CA LEU A 254 -9.41 -10.55 -14.47
C LEU A 254 -10.58 -10.96 -15.37
N GLY A 255 -11.82 -10.90 -14.87
CA GLY A 255 -12.99 -11.34 -15.62
C GLY A 255 -13.17 -12.87 -15.74
N VAL A 256 -12.26 -13.67 -15.18
CA VAL A 256 -12.30 -15.14 -15.24
C VAL A 256 -13.44 -15.74 -14.42
N ALA A 257 -13.93 -15.04 -13.40
CA ALA A 257 -15.07 -15.48 -12.62
C ALA A 257 -16.33 -15.74 -13.47
N ASP A 258 -16.54 -14.95 -14.51
CA ASP A 258 -17.68 -15.11 -15.42
C ASP A 258 -17.53 -16.36 -16.29
N GLU A 259 -16.34 -16.64 -16.76
CA GLU A 259 -16.05 -17.83 -17.56
C GLU A 259 -16.16 -19.10 -16.69
N ILE A 260 -15.65 -19.09 -15.47
CA ILE A 260 -15.81 -20.20 -14.52
C ILE A 260 -17.29 -20.49 -14.27
N ARG A 261 -18.11 -19.45 -14.03
CA ARG A 261 -19.58 -19.60 -13.85
C ARG A 261 -20.27 -20.19 -15.08
N LYS A 262 -19.86 -19.82 -16.29
CA LYS A 262 -20.38 -20.39 -17.53
C LYS A 262 -20.03 -21.87 -17.68
N ILE A 263 -18.81 -22.26 -17.30
CA ILE A 263 -18.39 -23.67 -17.32
C ILE A 263 -19.26 -24.50 -16.37
N PHE A 264 -19.44 -24.06 -15.11
CA PHE A 264 -20.30 -24.71 -14.14
C PHE A 264 -21.76 -24.79 -14.62
N ALA A 265 -22.30 -23.68 -15.14
CA ALA A 265 -23.64 -23.62 -15.67
C ALA A 265 -23.87 -24.66 -16.77
N LYS A 266 -22.94 -24.73 -17.72
CA LYS A 266 -23.01 -25.67 -18.85
C LYS A 266 -22.88 -27.14 -18.40
N ARG A 267 -21.92 -27.42 -17.50
CA ARG A 267 -21.65 -28.81 -17.05
C ARG A 267 -22.73 -29.33 -16.11
N CYS A 268 -23.30 -28.48 -15.27
CA CYS A 268 -24.31 -28.86 -14.28
C CYS A 268 -25.75 -28.63 -14.75
N GLY A 269 -25.98 -28.09 -15.95
CA GLY A 269 -27.31 -27.80 -16.47
C GLY A 269 -28.08 -26.73 -15.68
N GLN A 270 -27.40 -25.78 -15.12
CA GLN A 270 -27.94 -24.75 -14.23
C GLN A 270 -27.69 -23.34 -14.78
N LYS A 271 -28.34 -22.31 -14.19
CA LYS A 271 -28.07 -20.91 -14.54
C LYS A 271 -26.75 -20.43 -13.98
N ALA A 272 -25.97 -19.66 -14.74
CA ALA A 272 -24.69 -19.13 -14.30
C ALA A 272 -24.81 -18.25 -13.05
N SER A 273 -25.92 -17.57 -12.80
CA SER A 273 -26.19 -16.77 -11.62
C SER A 273 -26.19 -17.59 -10.32
N LEU A 274 -26.46 -18.91 -10.41
CA LEU A 274 -26.41 -19.82 -9.27
C LEU A 274 -24.96 -20.00 -8.76
N PHE A 275 -23.98 -19.95 -9.64
CA PHE A 275 -22.56 -20.09 -9.31
C PHE A 275 -21.87 -18.75 -9.01
N SER A 276 -22.65 -17.73 -8.60
CA SER A 276 -22.15 -16.43 -8.20
C SER A 276 -22.39 -16.16 -6.71
N PHE A 277 -21.32 -15.89 -5.97
CA PHE A 277 -21.44 -15.45 -4.55
C PHE A 277 -22.03 -14.04 -4.39
N ASN A 278 -22.22 -13.30 -5.51
CA ASN A 278 -22.96 -12.03 -5.55
C ASN A 278 -24.38 -12.21 -6.09
N GLY A 279 -24.70 -13.40 -6.62
CA GLY A 279 -25.95 -13.72 -7.29
C GLY A 279 -26.89 -14.61 -6.47
N ALA A 280 -27.56 -15.54 -7.17
CA ALA A 280 -28.54 -16.46 -6.58
C ALA A 280 -27.89 -17.48 -5.62
N GLY A 281 -26.64 -17.86 -5.85
CA GLY A 281 -25.93 -18.85 -5.03
C GLY A 281 -25.23 -18.32 -3.80
N LYS A 282 -25.44 -17.06 -3.43
CA LYS A 282 -24.80 -16.45 -2.26
C LYS A 282 -25.26 -17.07 -0.95
N CYS A 283 -24.37 -17.17 0.02
CA CYS A 283 -24.72 -17.50 1.39
C CYS A 283 -25.76 -16.49 1.94
N PRO A 284 -26.90 -16.93 2.50
CA PRO A 284 -27.96 -16.05 2.98
C PRO A 284 -27.53 -15.21 4.20
N ALA A 285 -26.65 -15.74 5.05
CA ALA A 285 -26.20 -15.06 6.28
C ALA A 285 -25.23 -13.92 5.97
N CYS A 286 -24.10 -14.19 5.32
CA CYS A 286 -23.09 -13.16 5.01
C CYS A 286 -23.33 -12.46 3.67
N LYS A 287 -24.37 -12.82 2.92
CA LYS A 287 -24.70 -12.25 1.60
C LYS A 287 -23.52 -12.32 0.61
N GLY A 288 -22.72 -13.41 0.69
CA GLY A 288 -21.59 -13.66 -0.19
C GLY A 288 -20.27 -12.96 0.22
N LYS A 289 -20.21 -12.33 1.39
CA LYS A 289 -18.96 -11.71 1.89
C LYS A 289 -17.97 -12.75 2.42
N GLY A 290 -18.44 -13.88 2.97
CA GLY A 290 -17.63 -14.88 3.66
C GLY A 290 -17.39 -14.56 5.13
N VAL A 291 -17.55 -13.28 5.50
CA VAL A 291 -17.36 -12.75 6.85
C VAL A 291 -18.60 -11.98 7.30
N ILE A 292 -18.78 -11.87 8.61
CA ILE A 292 -19.70 -10.95 9.27
C ILE A 292 -18.88 -9.78 9.78
N VAL A 293 -19.24 -8.59 9.37
CA VAL A 293 -18.61 -7.35 9.80
C VAL A 293 -19.43 -6.78 10.96
N SER A 294 -18.80 -6.58 12.11
CA SER A 294 -19.38 -5.91 13.28
C SER A 294 -18.81 -4.49 13.35
N ASP A 295 -19.66 -3.51 13.10
CA ASP A 295 -19.34 -2.09 13.22
C ASP A 295 -19.12 -1.74 14.69
N MET A 296 -17.92 -1.28 15.01
CA MET A 296 -17.53 -0.84 16.35
C MET A 296 -17.38 0.68 16.32
N ALA A 297 -18.36 1.42 16.78
CA ALA A 297 -18.50 2.87 16.68
C ALA A 297 -17.26 3.74 17.00
N PHE A 298 -16.22 3.18 17.63
CA PHE A 298 -14.99 3.89 18.04
C PHE A 298 -13.69 3.09 17.76
N MET A 299 -13.79 1.93 17.11
CA MET A 299 -12.67 1.06 16.78
C MET A 299 -12.81 0.59 15.32
N ASP A 300 -11.76 0.01 14.76
CA ASP A 300 -11.82 -0.62 13.45
C ASP A 300 -12.86 -1.75 13.45
N ASP A 301 -13.58 -1.91 12.34
CA ASP A 301 -14.58 -2.97 12.17
C ASP A 301 -13.96 -4.35 12.45
N ILE A 302 -14.65 -5.18 13.21
CA ILE A 302 -14.22 -6.55 13.47
C ILE A 302 -14.87 -7.48 12.45
N GLU A 303 -14.03 -8.16 11.67
CA GLU A 303 -14.47 -9.17 10.72
C GLU A 303 -14.34 -10.57 11.35
N THR A 304 -15.46 -11.29 11.41
CA THR A 304 -15.49 -12.68 11.86
C THR A 304 -15.94 -13.60 10.75
N THR A 305 -15.34 -14.79 10.64
CA THR A 305 -15.73 -15.77 9.62
C THR A 305 -17.21 -16.15 9.78
N CYS A 306 -17.96 -16.15 8.68
CA CYS A 306 -19.37 -16.49 8.70
C CYS A 306 -19.61 -17.93 9.15
N ASP A 307 -20.36 -18.12 10.23
CA ASP A 307 -20.64 -19.43 10.83
C ASP A 307 -21.45 -20.38 9.91
N VAL A 308 -22.26 -19.81 9.02
CA VAL A 308 -23.15 -20.58 8.14
C VAL A 308 -22.38 -21.17 6.95
N CYS A 309 -21.57 -20.38 6.25
CA CYS A 309 -20.80 -20.83 5.10
C CYS A 309 -19.33 -21.12 5.39
N LYS A 310 -18.85 -20.88 6.62
CA LYS A 310 -17.46 -21.09 7.02
C LYS A 310 -16.43 -20.41 6.08
N GLY A 311 -16.77 -19.21 5.61
CA GLY A 311 -15.91 -18.45 4.68
C GLY A 311 -16.14 -18.75 3.19
N LEU A 312 -16.84 -19.81 2.83
CA LEU A 312 -16.99 -20.27 1.44
C LEU A 312 -17.84 -19.34 0.56
N ARG A 313 -18.59 -18.38 1.12
CA ARG A 313 -19.41 -17.36 0.42
C ARG A 313 -20.66 -17.88 -0.28
N TYR A 314 -20.78 -19.18 -0.54
CA TYR A 314 -21.89 -19.83 -1.25
C TYR A 314 -22.89 -20.49 -0.29
N SER A 315 -24.11 -20.70 -0.78
CA SER A 315 -25.13 -21.52 -0.09
C SER A 315 -24.79 -23.01 -0.18
N LYS A 316 -25.29 -23.82 0.76
CA LYS A 316 -25.03 -25.25 0.78
C LYS A 316 -25.54 -25.98 -0.46
N GLU A 317 -26.66 -25.52 -1.05
CA GLU A 317 -27.26 -26.12 -2.25
C GLU A 317 -26.33 -25.97 -3.47
N VAL A 318 -25.62 -24.86 -3.58
CA VAL A 318 -24.69 -24.61 -4.70
C VAL A 318 -23.45 -25.50 -4.60
N LEU A 319 -22.99 -25.79 -3.40
CA LEU A 319 -21.80 -26.60 -3.17
C LEU A 319 -21.99 -28.10 -3.50
N GLN A 320 -23.23 -28.53 -3.82
CA GLN A 320 -23.50 -29.90 -4.29
C GLN A 320 -23.17 -30.11 -5.76
N TYR A 321 -23.00 -29.02 -6.54
CA TYR A 321 -22.65 -29.08 -7.95
C TYR A 321 -21.14 -29.11 -8.13
N GLU A 322 -20.65 -30.12 -8.83
CA GLU A 322 -19.21 -30.30 -9.07
C GLU A 322 -18.88 -30.32 -10.56
N VAL A 323 -17.70 -29.84 -10.88
CA VAL A 323 -17.05 -29.94 -12.18
C VAL A 323 -15.67 -30.50 -11.98
N ASP A 324 -15.39 -31.62 -12.65
CA ASP A 324 -14.12 -32.35 -12.52
C ASP A 324 -13.70 -32.62 -11.04
N GLY A 325 -14.72 -33.00 -10.20
CA GLY A 325 -14.56 -33.39 -8.80
C GLY A 325 -14.37 -32.22 -7.83
N LYS A 326 -14.64 -30.97 -8.26
CA LYS A 326 -14.57 -29.79 -7.38
C LYS A 326 -15.84 -28.96 -7.49
N ASN A 327 -16.36 -28.47 -6.36
CA ASN A 327 -17.43 -27.50 -6.34
C ASN A 327 -16.90 -26.08 -6.61
N ILE A 328 -17.83 -25.12 -6.84
CA ILE A 328 -17.46 -23.75 -7.21
C ILE A 328 -16.59 -23.06 -6.14
N ALA A 329 -16.80 -23.32 -4.85
CA ALA A 329 -16.00 -22.71 -3.78
C ALA A 329 -14.58 -23.26 -3.78
N GLU A 330 -14.40 -24.57 -3.96
CA GLU A 330 -13.09 -25.22 -4.09
C GLU A 330 -12.33 -24.74 -5.33
N VAL A 331 -13.02 -24.56 -6.46
CA VAL A 331 -12.40 -23.99 -7.66
C VAL A 331 -11.99 -22.54 -7.46
N MET A 332 -12.80 -21.75 -6.79
CA MET A 332 -12.47 -20.35 -6.48
C MET A 332 -11.37 -20.25 -5.41
N ASP A 333 -11.15 -21.29 -4.63
CA ASP A 333 -10.05 -21.36 -3.64
C ASP A 333 -8.73 -21.87 -4.22
N LEU A 334 -8.68 -22.28 -5.46
CA LEU A 334 -7.44 -22.60 -6.14
C LEU A 334 -6.53 -21.38 -6.24
N THR A 335 -5.23 -21.62 -6.11
CA THR A 335 -4.23 -20.59 -6.47
C THR A 335 -4.23 -20.37 -7.98
N VAL A 336 -3.68 -19.23 -8.43
CA VAL A 336 -3.51 -18.94 -9.86
C VAL A 336 -2.79 -20.09 -10.57
N ALA A 337 -1.71 -20.63 -9.99
CA ALA A 337 -0.98 -21.78 -10.54
C ALA A 337 -1.87 -23.03 -10.65
N GLN A 338 -2.58 -23.39 -9.58
CA GLN A 338 -3.48 -24.55 -9.57
C GLN A 338 -4.66 -24.37 -10.54
N ALA A 339 -5.19 -23.15 -10.65
CA ALA A 339 -6.25 -22.83 -11.58
C ALA A 339 -5.77 -22.94 -13.05
N GLY A 340 -4.52 -22.53 -13.33
CA GLY A 340 -3.89 -22.73 -14.64
C GLY A 340 -3.85 -24.19 -15.06
N GLU A 341 -3.56 -25.10 -14.12
CA GLU A 341 -3.58 -26.54 -14.37
C GLU A 341 -5.01 -27.08 -14.53
N PHE A 342 -5.94 -26.68 -13.65
CA PHE A 342 -7.33 -27.14 -13.64
C PHE A 342 -8.09 -26.73 -14.92
N PHE A 343 -7.84 -25.52 -15.40
CA PHE A 343 -8.49 -24.97 -16.62
C PHE A 343 -7.64 -25.14 -17.89
N ARG A 344 -6.71 -26.10 -17.92
CA ARG A 344 -5.84 -26.33 -19.08
C ARG A 344 -6.67 -26.50 -20.37
N GLY A 345 -6.30 -25.77 -21.42
CA GLY A 345 -7.02 -25.78 -22.71
C GLY A 345 -8.24 -24.86 -22.79
N THR A 346 -8.47 -24.02 -21.80
CA THR A 346 -9.52 -23.00 -21.82
C THR A 346 -8.93 -21.59 -21.95
N LYS A 347 -9.77 -20.61 -22.32
CA LYS A 347 -9.35 -19.18 -22.39
C LYS A 347 -8.99 -18.57 -21.02
N ILE A 348 -9.33 -19.24 -19.93
CA ILE A 348 -9.01 -18.78 -18.57
C ILE A 348 -7.50 -18.67 -18.40
N ILE A 349 -6.72 -19.58 -18.98
CA ILE A 349 -5.25 -19.57 -18.90
C ILE A 349 -4.67 -18.26 -19.40
N GLU A 350 -5.13 -17.76 -20.54
CA GLU A 350 -4.64 -16.51 -21.14
C GLU A 350 -4.79 -15.30 -20.20
N ALA A 351 -5.83 -15.32 -19.36
CA ALA A 351 -6.07 -14.27 -18.38
C ALA A 351 -5.25 -14.47 -17.07
N LEU A 352 -4.85 -15.71 -16.73
CA LEU A 352 -4.06 -16.02 -15.54
C LEU A 352 -2.55 -15.87 -15.77
N GLU A 353 -2.08 -16.12 -16.99
CA GLU A 353 -0.67 -16.08 -17.37
C GLU A 353 0.06 -14.76 -16.96
N PRO A 354 -0.55 -13.55 -17.09
CA PRO A 354 0.09 -12.33 -16.62
C PRO A 354 0.39 -12.33 -15.11
N LEU A 355 -0.49 -12.92 -14.27
CA LEU A 355 -0.24 -13.02 -12.83
C LEU A 355 0.93 -13.96 -12.51
N GLU A 356 1.07 -15.06 -13.24
CA GLU A 356 2.22 -15.97 -13.08
C GLU A 356 3.53 -15.27 -13.46
N LYS A 357 3.55 -14.53 -14.57
CA LYS A 357 4.71 -13.79 -15.04
C LYS A 357 5.22 -12.71 -14.09
N VAL A 358 4.31 -12.12 -13.29
CA VAL A 358 4.68 -11.12 -12.27
C VAL A 358 4.86 -11.73 -10.87
N GLY A 359 4.90 -13.07 -10.75
CA GLY A 359 5.16 -13.75 -9.48
C GLY A 359 3.98 -13.86 -8.53
N LEU A 360 2.74 -13.67 -9.01
CA LEU A 360 1.51 -13.74 -8.22
C LEU A 360 0.78 -15.09 -8.34
N SER A 361 1.49 -16.14 -8.70
CA SER A 361 0.97 -17.50 -8.89
C SER A 361 0.37 -18.11 -7.61
N TYR A 362 0.79 -17.62 -6.44
CA TYR A 362 0.34 -18.08 -5.12
C TYR A 362 -1.00 -17.50 -4.68
N LEU A 363 -1.51 -16.43 -5.32
CA LEU A 363 -2.78 -15.82 -4.96
C LEU A 363 -3.94 -16.77 -5.24
N HIS A 364 -4.89 -16.83 -4.31
CA HIS A 364 -6.14 -17.56 -4.53
C HIS A 364 -7.11 -16.76 -5.38
N LEU A 365 -7.86 -17.41 -6.27
CA LEU A 365 -8.84 -16.76 -7.14
C LEU A 365 -9.93 -16.00 -6.38
N ASN A 366 -10.27 -16.43 -5.15
CA ASN A 366 -11.28 -15.82 -4.28
C ASN A 366 -10.70 -14.87 -3.23
N GLN A 367 -9.39 -14.68 -3.15
CA GLN A 367 -8.77 -13.80 -2.16
C GLN A 367 -9.28 -12.37 -2.32
N ALA A 368 -9.67 -11.72 -1.23
CA ALA A 368 -10.11 -10.33 -1.32
C ALA A 368 -8.92 -9.43 -1.69
N LEU A 369 -9.08 -8.60 -2.74
CA LEU A 369 -8.00 -7.69 -3.17
C LEU A 369 -7.62 -6.66 -2.08
N SER A 370 -8.55 -6.36 -1.17
CA SER A 370 -8.28 -5.50 -0.01
C SER A 370 -7.31 -6.10 1.01
N THR A 371 -7.04 -7.42 0.95
CA THR A 371 -6.07 -8.11 1.84
C THR A 371 -4.67 -8.19 1.23
N LEU A 372 -4.50 -7.72 0.00
CA LEU A 372 -3.18 -7.69 -0.63
C LEU A 372 -2.37 -6.51 -0.10
N SER A 373 -1.07 -6.71 0.08
CA SER A 373 -0.14 -5.63 0.40
C SER A 373 -0.09 -4.60 -0.72
N GLY A 374 0.37 -3.39 -0.42
CA GLY A 374 0.47 -2.30 -1.39
C GLY A 374 1.59 -2.45 -2.42
N GLY A 375 2.35 -3.54 -2.36
CA GLY A 375 3.50 -3.83 -3.23
C GLY A 375 3.18 -4.61 -4.49
#